data_33bb854f62fd6ec46393daa38143023c
#
_entry.id   33bb854f62fd6ec46393daa38143023c
#
_cell.length_a   1.000
_cell.length_b   1.000
_cell.length_c   1.000
_cell.angle_alpha   90.00
_cell.angle_beta   90.00
_cell.angle_gamma   90.00
#
_symmetry.space_group_name_H-M   'P 1'
#
loop_
_entity.id
_entity.type
_entity.pdbx_description
1 polymer ?
#
loop_
_entity_poly.entity_id
_entity_poly.type
_entity_poly.pdbx_seq_one_letter_code
_entity_poly.pdbx_strand_id
1 'polypeptide(L)'
;MGCRFCASTQGGRVRNLEAGEIAAEIYGVMRDTGERVSHVVLMGIGEPLDNFDNVMDFLEIVSCADGINIGMRNFSLSTCGLVPMIDKLAEKKLQLTLSVSLHAPENTMRSSMMPVNNAYPVEQLIDACRRYQQTTGRRISFEYSMVRGVNDSDQTAAMLAKLIRGMGAHVNLIPINPVDGSPYSASEIGRAHV
;
A
#
# COMPACT_ATOMS: atom_id res chain seq x y z
N MET A 1 4.49 -12.31 1.60
CA MET A 1 3.19 -11.77 2.05
C MET A 1 2.02 -12.69 1.73
N GLY A 2 1.93 -13.24 0.54
CA GLY A 2 0.98 -14.31 0.18
C GLY A 2 -0.48 -13.85 0.08
N CYS A 3 -0.75 -12.61 -0.31
CA CYS A 3 -2.10 -12.12 -0.53
C CYS A 3 -2.80 -12.95 -1.60
N ARG A 4 -3.97 -13.54 -1.29
CA ARG A 4 -4.61 -14.56 -2.12
C ARG A 4 -5.28 -14.02 -3.38
N PHE A 5 -5.52 -12.71 -3.44
CA PHE A 5 -6.08 -12.02 -4.61
C PHE A 5 -5.00 -11.44 -5.55
N CYS A 6 -3.72 -11.51 -5.17
CA CYS A 6 -2.63 -10.87 -5.90
C CYS A 6 -1.94 -11.86 -6.84
N ALA A 7 -1.96 -11.57 -8.15
CA ALA A 7 -1.29 -12.39 -9.16
C ALA A 7 0.22 -12.51 -8.92
N SER A 8 0.85 -11.44 -8.41
CA SER A 8 2.30 -11.41 -8.16
C SER A 8 2.77 -12.38 -7.08
N THR A 9 1.87 -12.93 -6.25
CA THR A 9 2.25 -13.90 -5.22
C THR A 9 2.47 -15.31 -5.75
N GLN A 10 1.98 -15.60 -6.96
CA GLN A 10 2.10 -16.94 -7.58
C GLN A 10 3.55 -17.33 -7.89
N GLY A 11 4.39 -16.35 -8.26
CA GLY A 11 5.82 -16.56 -8.54
C GLY A 11 6.72 -16.65 -7.30
N GLY A 12 6.19 -16.38 -6.10
CA GLY A 12 6.97 -16.33 -4.87
C GLY A 12 7.94 -15.12 -4.81
N ARG A 13 8.78 -15.12 -3.78
CA ARG A 13 9.82 -14.10 -3.61
C ARG A 13 11.15 -14.60 -4.17
N VAL A 14 11.78 -13.79 -5.01
CA VAL A 14 13.15 -14.07 -5.51
C VAL A 14 14.18 -13.39 -4.61
N ARG A 15 14.24 -12.05 -4.60
CA ARG A 15 15.14 -11.24 -3.76
C ARG A 15 14.59 -9.80 -3.60
N ASN A 16 15.19 -9.06 -2.70
CA ASN A 16 14.99 -7.61 -2.67
C ASN A 16 15.82 -6.93 -3.77
N LEU A 17 15.31 -5.82 -4.30
CA LEU A 17 16.07 -4.93 -5.18
C LEU A 17 16.97 -4.03 -4.34
N GLU A 18 18.15 -3.70 -4.86
CA GLU A 18 19.02 -2.67 -4.31
C GLU A 18 18.48 -1.27 -4.67
N ALA A 19 18.85 -0.25 -3.89
CA ALA A 19 18.41 1.13 -4.11
C ALA A 19 18.68 1.64 -5.53
N GLY A 20 19.85 1.31 -6.07
CA GLY A 20 20.24 1.66 -7.45
C GLY A 20 19.40 0.95 -8.51
N GLU A 21 18.96 -0.29 -8.27
CA GLU A 21 18.08 -1.02 -9.18
C GLU A 21 16.69 -0.38 -9.24
N ILE A 22 16.14 0.01 -8.05
CA ILE A 22 14.86 0.70 -7.97
C ILE A 22 14.94 2.06 -8.69
N ALA A 23 16.02 2.81 -8.48
CA ALA A 23 16.25 4.09 -9.18
C ALA A 23 16.39 3.91 -10.68
N ALA A 24 17.02 2.84 -11.14
CA ALA A 24 17.22 2.54 -12.57
C ALA A 24 15.90 2.35 -13.31
N GLU A 25 14.81 1.90 -12.66
CA GLU A 25 13.48 1.83 -13.28
C GLU A 25 13.01 3.23 -13.71
N ILE A 26 13.18 4.25 -12.85
CA ILE A 26 12.81 5.64 -13.17
C ILE A 26 13.66 6.18 -14.31
N TYR A 27 14.98 6.01 -14.24
CA TYR A 27 15.88 6.46 -15.29
C TYR A 27 15.61 5.75 -16.63
N GLY A 28 15.26 4.45 -16.59
CA GLY A 28 14.87 3.68 -17.76
C GLY A 28 13.63 4.27 -18.43
N VAL A 29 12.57 4.52 -17.67
CA VAL A 29 11.34 5.14 -18.20
C VAL A 29 11.63 6.52 -18.79
N MET A 30 12.36 7.37 -18.08
CA MET A 30 12.71 8.71 -18.57
C MET A 30 13.53 8.68 -19.87
N ARG A 31 14.48 7.74 -19.97
CA ARG A 31 15.29 7.57 -21.19
C ARG A 31 14.45 7.08 -22.36
N ASP A 32 13.57 6.11 -22.12
CA ASP A 32 12.82 5.45 -23.19
C ASP A 32 11.65 6.31 -23.70
N THR A 33 11.07 7.16 -22.84
CA THR A 33 9.95 8.05 -23.18
C THR A 33 10.38 9.47 -23.54
N GLY A 34 11.54 9.93 -23.08
CA GLY A 34 11.96 11.33 -23.11
C GLY A 34 11.19 12.23 -22.13
N GLU A 35 10.31 11.67 -21.31
CA GLU A 35 9.45 12.38 -20.37
C GLU A 35 10.06 12.39 -18.96
N ARG A 36 9.89 13.49 -18.23
CA ARG A 36 10.30 13.55 -16.83
C ARG A 36 9.29 12.86 -15.92
N VAL A 37 9.74 11.89 -15.15
CA VAL A 37 8.92 11.28 -14.09
C VAL A 37 8.69 12.31 -12.98
N SER A 38 7.42 12.61 -12.68
CA SER A 38 7.02 13.59 -11.68
C SER A 38 6.44 12.96 -10.41
N HIS A 39 5.86 11.77 -10.51
CA HIS A 39 5.25 11.04 -9.39
C HIS A 39 5.68 9.58 -9.41
N VAL A 40 5.85 9.00 -8.23
CA VAL A 40 6.27 7.60 -8.07
C VAL A 40 5.35 6.89 -7.09
N VAL A 41 4.86 5.73 -7.48
CA VAL A 41 4.08 4.85 -6.61
C VAL A 41 4.85 3.54 -6.40
N LEU A 42 5.11 3.17 -5.15
CA LEU A 42 5.69 1.87 -4.80
C LEU A 42 4.53 0.91 -4.52
N MET A 43 3.83 0.49 -5.60
CA MET A 43 2.61 -0.32 -5.55
C MET A 43 2.66 -1.53 -6.49
N GLY A 44 3.84 -1.90 -6.99
CA GLY A 44 4.03 -3.00 -7.91
C GLY A 44 4.16 -4.36 -7.23
N ILE A 45 5.26 -5.05 -7.47
CA ILE A 45 5.56 -6.39 -6.95
C ILE A 45 6.34 -6.29 -5.66
N GLY A 46 5.92 -7.03 -4.63
CA GLY A 46 6.62 -7.10 -3.35
C GLY A 46 6.02 -6.21 -2.26
N GLU A 47 6.80 -6.00 -1.21
CA GLU A 47 6.44 -5.18 -0.04
C GLU A 47 7.59 -4.18 0.22
N PRO A 48 7.40 -2.89 -0.03
CA PRO A 48 8.46 -1.90 0.15
C PRO A 48 9.05 -1.88 1.56
N LEU A 49 8.23 -2.08 2.57
CA LEU A 49 8.69 -2.07 3.97
C LEU A 49 9.45 -3.34 4.38
N ASP A 50 9.38 -4.42 3.60
CA ASP A 50 10.25 -5.62 3.76
C ASP A 50 11.66 -5.37 3.16
N ASN A 51 11.81 -4.32 2.37
CA ASN A 51 13.06 -3.84 1.77
C ASN A 51 13.41 -2.42 2.26
N PHE A 52 13.17 -2.15 3.54
CA PHE A 52 13.11 -0.80 4.10
C PHE A 52 14.34 0.04 3.79
N ASP A 53 15.54 -0.47 4.08
CA ASP A 53 16.76 0.32 3.97
C ASP A 53 17.05 0.71 2.50
N ASN A 54 16.95 -0.24 1.56
CA ASN A 54 17.09 0.07 0.13
C ASN A 54 16.01 1.04 -0.39
N VAL A 55 14.78 0.95 0.13
CA VAL A 55 13.72 1.89 -0.24
C VAL A 55 14.00 3.28 0.30
N MET A 56 14.54 3.41 1.52
CA MET A 56 14.94 4.73 2.07
C MET A 56 16.09 5.34 1.26
N ASP A 57 17.11 4.57 0.94
CA ASP A 57 18.24 5.02 0.12
C ASP A 57 17.76 5.41 -1.30
N PHE A 58 16.86 4.64 -1.89
CA PHE A 58 16.21 4.99 -3.16
C PHE A 58 15.51 6.35 -3.10
N LEU A 59 14.69 6.58 -2.05
CA LEU A 59 13.98 7.85 -1.89
C LEU A 59 14.98 9.02 -1.76
N GLU A 60 16.09 8.82 -1.06
CA GLU A 60 17.15 9.84 -0.93
C GLU A 60 17.80 10.13 -2.29
N ILE A 61 18.20 9.10 -3.05
CA ILE A 61 18.80 9.24 -4.37
C ILE A 61 17.92 10.04 -5.31
N VAL A 62 16.63 9.70 -5.43
CA VAL A 62 15.75 10.30 -6.44
C VAL A 62 15.17 11.65 -6.00
N SER A 63 15.21 11.97 -4.71
CA SER A 63 14.81 13.28 -4.19
C SER A 63 15.98 14.27 -4.06
N CYS A 64 17.23 13.82 -4.26
CA CYS A 64 18.41 14.66 -4.20
C CYS A 64 18.30 15.83 -5.19
N ALA A 65 18.67 17.03 -4.71
CA ALA A 65 18.61 18.26 -5.52
C ALA A 65 19.52 18.23 -6.76
N ASP A 66 20.63 17.51 -6.66
CA ASP A 66 21.61 17.34 -7.73
C ASP A 66 21.24 16.20 -8.71
N GLY A 67 20.14 15.48 -8.46
CA GLY A 67 19.63 14.37 -9.27
C GLY A 67 18.32 14.71 -9.98
N ILE A 68 17.40 13.72 -10.03
CA ILE A 68 16.07 13.91 -10.63
C ILE A 68 15.24 14.94 -9.87
N ASN A 69 15.47 15.07 -8.55
CA ASN A 69 14.79 16.02 -7.66
C ASN A 69 13.27 15.85 -7.67
N ILE A 70 12.80 14.63 -7.40
CA ILE A 70 11.38 14.37 -7.20
C ILE A 70 11.03 14.72 -5.75
N GLY A 71 10.15 15.70 -5.56
CA GLY A 71 9.72 16.11 -4.22
C GLY A 71 9.03 14.98 -3.44
N MET A 72 9.31 14.86 -2.13
CA MET A 72 8.84 13.74 -1.29
C MET A 72 7.31 13.60 -1.28
N ARG A 73 6.54 14.67 -1.50
CA ARG A 73 5.07 14.63 -1.61
C ARG A 73 4.55 13.91 -2.87
N ASN A 74 5.42 13.69 -3.83
CA ASN A 74 5.10 13.01 -5.09
C ASN A 74 5.35 11.49 -5.00
N PHE A 75 5.70 10.99 -3.82
CA PHE A 75 5.82 9.55 -3.57
C PHE A 75 4.61 9.02 -2.83
N SER A 76 4.10 7.87 -3.29
CA SER A 76 3.15 7.04 -2.56
C SER A 76 3.78 5.69 -2.27
N LEU A 77 3.94 5.34 -1.00
CA LEU A 77 4.46 4.06 -0.55
C LEU A 77 3.30 3.21 -0.07
N SER A 78 3.10 2.05 -0.70
CA SER A 78 2.09 1.09 -0.27
C SER A 78 2.70 0.03 0.64
N THR A 79 1.90 -0.42 1.61
CA THR A 79 2.27 -1.53 2.48
C THR A 79 1.09 -2.44 2.77
N CYS A 80 1.34 -3.73 2.88
CA CYS A 80 0.34 -4.69 3.37
C CYS A 80 0.13 -4.62 4.89
N GLY A 81 0.90 -3.78 5.61
CA GLY A 81 0.72 -3.52 7.03
C GLY A 81 1.74 -4.21 7.94
N LEU A 82 3.02 -4.09 7.65
CA LEU A 82 4.10 -4.49 8.54
C LEU A 82 4.21 -3.47 9.69
N VAL A 83 3.46 -3.70 10.78
CA VAL A 83 3.29 -2.76 11.90
C VAL A 83 4.61 -2.18 12.42
N PRO A 84 5.65 -2.97 12.76
CA PRO A 84 6.90 -2.41 13.26
C PRO A 84 7.59 -1.49 12.24
N MET A 85 7.41 -1.78 10.95
CA MET A 85 8.03 -1.01 9.88
C MET A 85 7.26 0.29 9.58
N ILE A 86 5.95 0.32 9.82
CA ILE A 86 5.16 1.56 9.79
C ILE A 86 5.65 2.51 10.90
N ASP A 87 5.89 1.98 12.09
CA ASP A 87 6.43 2.79 13.20
C ASP A 87 7.85 3.29 12.87
N LYS A 88 8.74 2.44 12.32
CA LYS A 88 10.08 2.85 11.84
C LYS A 88 10.00 3.93 10.73
N LEU A 89 9.02 3.82 9.82
CA LEU A 89 8.80 4.83 8.78
C LEU A 89 8.32 6.17 9.37
N ALA A 90 7.48 6.13 10.40
CA ALA A 90 6.99 7.33 11.08
C ALA A 90 8.15 8.16 11.67
N GLU A 91 9.18 7.50 12.23
CA GLU A 91 10.36 8.15 12.78
C GLU A 91 11.14 8.96 11.73
N LYS A 92 11.10 8.55 10.46
CA LYS A 92 11.73 9.26 9.34
C LYS A 92 11.05 10.60 9.01
N LYS A 93 9.80 10.81 9.45
CA LYS A 93 9.00 12.04 9.22
C LYS A 93 8.96 12.51 7.77
N LEU A 94 9.00 11.56 6.84
CA LEU A 94 8.94 11.84 5.41
C LEU A 94 7.55 12.39 5.02
N GLN A 95 7.53 13.28 4.02
CA GLN A 95 6.30 13.90 3.53
C GLN A 95 5.61 13.11 2.42
N LEU A 96 5.93 11.82 2.28
CA LEU A 96 5.27 10.93 1.31
C LEU A 96 3.83 10.59 1.73
N THR A 97 3.07 10.03 0.81
CA THR A 97 1.76 9.42 1.09
C THR A 97 1.96 7.96 1.49
N LEU A 98 1.46 7.57 2.66
CA LEU A 98 1.40 6.16 3.04
C LEU A 98 0.06 5.59 2.65
N SER A 99 0.08 4.58 1.76
CA SER A 99 -1.07 3.78 1.35
C SER A 99 -1.03 2.44 2.07
N VAL A 100 -2.10 2.08 2.76
CA VAL A 100 -2.17 0.84 3.54
C VAL A 100 -3.20 -0.10 2.93
N SER A 101 -2.76 -1.26 2.47
CA SER A 101 -3.61 -2.33 1.97
C SER A 101 -4.42 -2.93 3.12
N LEU A 102 -5.61 -2.39 3.35
CA LEU A 102 -6.52 -2.84 4.42
C LEU A 102 -7.39 -4.00 3.96
N HIS A 103 -8.14 -3.81 2.88
CA HIS A 103 -9.01 -4.74 2.15
C HIS A 103 -10.11 -5.42 2.97
N ALA A 104 -10.07 -5.38 4.30
CA ALA A 104 -11.12 -5.89 5.16
C ALA A 104 -11.10 -5.19 6.53
N PRO A 105 -12.28 -4.93 7.12
CA PRO A 105 -12.38 -4.19 8.39
C PRO A 105 -12.29 -5.07 9.64
N GLU A 106 -12.16 -6.40 9.51
CA GLU A 106 -12.10 -7.33 10.64
C GLU A 106 -11.15 -8.50 10.37
N ASN A 107 -10.69 -9.16 11.44
CA ASN A 107 -9.56 -10.09 11.38
C ASN A 107 -9.83 -11.36 10.58
N THR A 108 -11.01 -11.99 10.74
CA THR A 108 -11.32 -13.25 10.05
C THR A 108 -11.31 -13.04 8.54
N MET A 109 -11.99 -11.98 8.07
CA MET A 109 -12.04 -11.62 6.67
C MET A 109 -10.65 -11.23 6.16
N ARG A 110 -9.92 -10.38 6.89
CA ARG A 110 -8.60 -9.95 6.46
C ARG A 110 -7.60 -11.11 6.40
N SER A 111 -7.60 -12.01 7.39
CA SER A 111 -6.73 -13.20 7.39
C SER A 111 -7.03 -14.16 6.24
N SER A 112 -8.30 -14.26 5.81
CA SER A 112 -8.67 -15.07 4.67
C SER A 112 -8.12 -14.55 3.34
N MET A 113 -7.91 -13.24 3.21
CA MET A 113 -7.39 -12.56 2.02
C MET A 113 -5.89 -12.27 2.11
N MET A 114 -5.41 -11.87 3.28
CA MET A 114 -4.07 -11.37 3.56
C MET A 114 -3.46 -12.08 4.77
N PRO A 115 -2.64 -13.11 4.58
CA PRO A 115 -2.03 -13.87 5.69
C PRO A 115 -1.20 -13.03 6.67
N VAL A 116 -0.69 -11.86 6.25
CA VAL A 116 0.02 -10.91 7.12
C VAL A 116 -0.81 -10.48 8.33
N ASN A 117 -2.14 -10.53 8.25
CA ASN A 117 -3.03 -10.22 9.37
C ASN A 117 -2.86 -11.17 10.57
N ASN A 118 -2.37 -12.39 10.35
CA ASN A 118 -2.09 -13.34 11.44
C ASN A 118 -0.93 -12.85 12.33
N ALA A 119 0.02 -12.10 11.75
CA ALA A 119 1.11 -11.49 12.50
C ALA A 119 0.74 -10.10 13.04
N TYR A 120 -0.05 -9.34 12.28
CA TYR A 120 -0.44 -7.97 12.62
C TYR A 120 -1.96 -7.80 12.43
N PRO A 121 -2.78 -8.08 13.46
CA PRO A 121 -4.23 -7.92 13.43
C PRO A 121 -4.65 -6.48 13.09
N VAL A 122 -5.88 -6.35 12.57
CA VAL A 122 -6.46 -5.07 12.10
C VAL A 122 -6.31 -3.96 13.13
N GLU A 123 -6.56 -4.26 14.41
CA GLU A 123 -6.50 -3.27 15.48
C GLU A 123 -5.08 -2.72 15.65
N GLN A 124 -4.07 -3.59 15.64
CA GLN A 124 -2.66 -3.18 15.73
C GLN A 124 -2.24 -2.36 14.52
N LEU A 125 -2.71 -2.74 13.33
CA LEU A 125 -2.46 -2.00 12.09
C LEU A 125 -3.06 -0.59 12.16
N ILE A 126 -4.31 -0.46 12.56
CA ILE A 126 -4.97 0.84 12.70
C ILE A 126 -4.30 1.71 13.75
N ASP A 127 -3.87 1.14 14.86
CA ASP A 127 -3.14 1.89 15.89
C ASP A 127 -1.78 2.37 15.38
N ALA A 128 -1.05 1.57 14.60
CA ALA A 128 0.17 2.00 13.93
C ALA A 128 -0.10 3.14 12.93
N CYS A 129 -1.19 3.06 12.17
CA CYS A 129 -1.61 4.13 11.26
C CYS A 129 -1.91 5.44 12.01
N ARG A 130 -2.58 5.37 13.17
CA ARG A 130 -2.84 6.55 14.02
C ARG A 130 -1.54 7.16 14.54
N ARG A 131 -0.60 6.34 15.03
CA ARG A 131 0.74 6.82 15.45
C ARG A 131 1.48 7.48 14.31
N TYR A 132 1.46 6.87 13.12
CA TYR A 132 2.07 7.44 11.92
C TYR A 132 1.50 8.83 11.60
N GLN A 133 0.17 8.98 11.59
CA GLN A 133 -0.48 10.28 11.37
C GLN A 133 -0.10 11.32 12.43
N GLN A 134 -0.08 10.94 13.71
CA GLN A 134 0.29 11.83 14.81
C GLN A 134 1.74 12.31 14.70
N THR A 135 2.63 11.42 14.28
CA THR A 135 4.08 11.71 14.18
C THR A 135 4.42 12.55 12.94
N THR A 136 3.78 12.26 11.81
CA THR A 136 4.13 12.86 10.52
C THR A 136 3.22 14.01 10.11
N GLY A 137 2.03 14.11 10.67
CA GLY A 137 0.97 15.02 10.22
C GLY A 137 0.37 14.64 8.86
N ARG A 138 0.70 13.45 8.32
CA ARG A 138 0.27 13.02 6.99
C ARG A 138 -0.99 12.16 7.06
N ARG A 139 -1.91 12.38 6.12
CA ARG A 139 -3.11 11.56 5.95
C ARG A 139 -2.74 10.18 5.40
N ILE A 140 -3.38 9.13 5.91
CA ILE A 140 -3.29 7.76 5.39
C ILE A 140 -4.29 7.58 4.25
N SER A 141 -3.90 6.85 3.22
CA SER A 141 -4.80 6.25 2.24
C SER A 141 -4.98 4.77 2.56
N PHE A 142 -6.21 4.31 2.72
CA PHE A 142 -6.50 2.88 2.82
C PHE A 142 -6.92 2.35 1.46
N GLU A 143 -6.19 1.38 0.96
CA GLU A 143 -6.52 0.66 -0.27
C GLU A 143 -7.49 -0.48 0.07
N TYR A 144 -8.62 -0.53 -0.64
CA TYR A 144 -9.70 -1.48 -0.39
C TYR A 144 -10.15 -2.14 -1.68
N SER A 145 -9.61 -3.32 -1.99
CA SER A 145 -10.02 -4.12 -3.14
C SER A 145 -11.39 -4.72 -2.86
N MET A 146 -12.39 -4.34 -3.65
CA MET A 146 -13.75 -4.81 -3.52
C MET A 146 -13.92 -6.17 -4.17
N VAL A 147 -14.26 -7.17 -3.37
CA VAL A 147 -14.43 -8.57 -3.78
C VAL A 147 -15.87 -8.99 -3.56
N ARG A 148 -16.54 -9.41 -4.66
CA ARG A 148 -17.95 -9.80 -4.65
C ARG A 148 -18.23 -10.86 -3.60
N GLY A 149 -19.23 -10.59 -2.74
CA GLY A 149 -19.70 -11.51 -1.70
C GLY A 149 -18.73 -11.78 -0.57
N VAL A 150 -17.58 -11.07 -0.52
CA VAL A 150 -16.57 -11.20 0.53
C VAL A 150 -16.57 -9.96 1.42
N ASN A 151 -16.25 -8.80 0.85
CA ASN A 151 -16.05 -7.55 1.60
C ASN A 151 -16.85 -6.35 1.07
N ASP A 152 -17.82 -6.58 0.20
CA ASP A 152 -18.59 -5.57 -0.53
C ASP A 152 -20.02 -5.35 -0.01
N SER A 153 -20.34 -5.84 1.20
CA SER A 153 -21.66 -5.63 1.82
C SER A 153 -21.75 -4.30 2.55
N ASP A 154 -22.98 -3.78 2.70
CA ASP A 154 -23.28 -2.57 3.48
C ASP A 154 -22.83 -2.72 4.94
N GLN A 155 -22.94 -3.92 5.50
CA GLN A 155 -22.45 -4.24 6.85
C GLN A 155 -20.93 -4.04 6.93
N THR A 156 -20.20 -4.55 5.92
CA THR A 156 -18.74 -4.40 5.86
C THR A 156 -18.32 -2.95 5.69
N ALA A 157 -19.07 -2.18 4.89
CA ALA A 157 -18.85 -0.74 4.74
C ALA A 157 -19.07 0.00 6.07
N ALA A 158 -20.13 -0.33 6.82
CA ALA A 158 -20.37 0.25 8.15
C ALA A 158 -19.26 -0.10 9.16
N MET A 159 -18.74 -1.34 9.11
CA MET A 159 -17.60 -1.77 9.93
C MET A 159 -16.34 -0.98 9.59
N LEU A 160 -16.05 -0.81 8.30
CA LEU A 160 -14.92 0.00 7.81
C LEU A 160 -15.03 1.45 8.30
N ALA A 161 -16.18 2.08 8.11
CA ALA A 161 -16.43 3.45 8.56
C ALA A 161 -16.24 3.61 10.08
N LYS A 162 -16.68 2.62 10.86
CA LYS A 162 -16.47 2.61 12.31
C LYS A 162 -14.99 2.46 12.69
N LEU A 163 -14.26 1.59 12.00
CA LEU A 163 -12.85 1.27 12.25
C LEU A 163 -11.95 2.50 12.08
N ILE A 164 -12.15 3.27 10.99
CA ILE A 164 -11.32 4.43 10.63
C ILE A 164 -11.88 5.76 11.13
N ARG A 165 -12.94 5.73 11.93
CA ARG A 165 -13.59 6.95 12.44
C ARG A 165 -12.58 7.85 13.16
N GLY A 166 -12.64 9.14 12.84
CA GLY A 166 -11.78 10.17 13.44
C GLY A 166 -10.36 10.24 12.89
N MET A 167 -9.98 9.38 11.94
CA MET A 167 -8.64 9.42 11.33
C MET A 167 -8.50 10.45 10.21
N GLY A 168 -9.63 10.96 9.64
CA GLY A 168 -9.53 11.82 8.45
C GLY A 168 -8.83 11.14 7.28
N ALA A 169 -8.90 9.81 7.22
CA ALA A 169 -8.24 9.00 6.20
C ALA A 169 -8.98 9.07 4.86
N HIS A 170 -8.25 8.78 3.78
CA HIS A 170 -8.82 8.49 2.48
C HIS A 170 -9.03 6.98 2.34
N VAL A 171 -10.10 6.56 1.67
CA VAL A 171 -10.30 5.16 1.27
C VAL A 171 -10.40 5.12 -0.25
N ASN A 172 -9.50 4.37 -0.87
CA ASN A 172 -9.50 4.10 -2.30
C ASN A 172 -10.16 2.75 -2.55
N LEU A 173 -11.34 2.75 -3.19
CA LEU A 173 -12.06 1.55 -3.55
C LEU A 173 -11.56 1.05 -4.91
N ILE A 174 -11.01 -0.16 -4.95
CA ILE A 174 -10.38 -0.73 -6.13
C ILE A 174 -11.21 -1.93 -6.61
N PRO A 175 -11.76 -1.91 -7.83
CA PRO A 175 -12.34 -3.11 -8.41
C PRO A 175 -11.25 -4.14 -8.63
N ILE A 176 -11.50 -5.39 -8.17
CA ILE A 176 -10.51 -6.45 -8.37
C ILE A 176 -10.46 -6.87 -9.85
N ASN A 177 -9.25 -7.06 -10.37
CA ASN A 177 -9.07 -7.62 -11.71
C ASN A 177 -9.22 -9.14 -11.69
N PRO A 178 -9.77 -9.76 -12.74
CA PRO A 178 -9.78 -11.20 -12.89
C PRO A 178 -8.35 -11.77 -12.88
N VAL A 179 -8.13 -12.81 -12.10
CA VAL A 179 -6.87 -13.57 -12.07
C VAL A 179 -7.21 -15.03 -12.30
N ASP A 180 -6.56 -15.67 -13.27
CA ASP A 180 -6.79 -17.07 -13.59
C ASP A 180 -6.55 -17.97 -12.37
N GLY A 181 -7.51 -18.85 -12.11
CA GLY A 181 -7.49 -19.75 -10.95
C GLY A 181 -7.84 -19.09 -9.61
N SER A 182 -8.13 -17.78 -9.56
CA SER A 182 -8.59 -17.11 -8.37
C SER A 182 -10.09 -17.33 -8.13
N PRO A 183 -10.53 -17.62 -6.89
CA PRO A 183 -11.95 -17.68 -6.56
C PRO A 183 -12.61 -16.30 -6.44
N TYR A 184 -11.84 -15.21 -6.53
CA TYR A 184 -12.31 -13.85 -6.34
C TYR A 184 -12.78 -13.21 -7.64
N SER A 185 -13.89 -12.46 -7.56
CA SER A 185 -14.45 -11.70 -8.67
C SER A 185 -14.79 -10.28 -8.27
N ALA A 186 -14.85 -9.37 -9.25
CA ALA A 186 -15.18 -7.98 -9.03
C ALA A 186 -16.62 -7.82 -8.50
N SER A 187 -16.80 -6.85 -7.60
CA SER A 187 -18.11 -6.38 -7.16
C SER A 187 -18.88 -5.74 -8.31
N GLU A 188 -20.21 -5.65 -8.19
CA GLU A 188 -21.04 -4.95 -9.14
C GLU A 188 -20.75 -3.44 -9.13
N ILE A 189 -20.83 -2.80 -10.30
CA ILE A 189 -20.42 -1.39 -10.51
C ILE A 189 -21.13 -0.43 -9.57
N GLY A 190 -22.35 -0.67 -9.14
CA GLY A 190 -23.10 0.20 -8.24
C GLY A 190 -22.65 0.20 -6.78
N ARG A 191 -21.88 -0.79 -6.34
CA ARG A 191 -21.51 -0.96 -4.92
C ARG A 191 -20.51 0.08 -4.41
N ALA A 192 -19.74 0.71 -5.27
CA ALA A 192 -18.77 1.73 -4.89
C ALA A 192 -19.36 3.15 -4.79
N HIS A 193 -20.64 3.34 -5.11
CA HIS A 193 -21.29 4.64 -5.20
C HIS A 193 -22.38 4.87 -4.14
N VAL A 194 -22.36 4.12 -3.05
CA VAL A 194 -23.33 4.29 -1.95
C VAL A 194 -22.75 5.16 -0.84
#